data_58319b29ebf107c8ebe37192974661a5
#
_entry.id   58319b29ebf107c8ebe37192974661a5
#
_cell.length_a   1.000
_cell.length_b   1.000
_cell.length_c   1.000
_cell.angle_alpha   90.00
_cell.angle_beta   90.00
_cell.angle_gamma   90.00
#
_symmetry.space_group_name_H-M   'P 1'
#
loop_
_entity.id
_entity.type
_entity.pdbx_description
1 polymer ?
#
loop_
_entity_poly.entity_id
_entity_poly.type
_entity_poly.pdbx_seq_one_letter_code
_entity_poly.pdbx_strand_id
1 'polypeptide(L)'
;KVLGTLPILSVAVWQLPEAVKRDTPAQRALFEALAGPWMGRDKRRGVPYVWSVSHLADGRGQTSPRSFLAAIRHAAEDSQDRYPDHAVALHYESIKRGIQRASEIRVAEVAEDYPWVRLFLQKLHGFNVPCEFERILKKWDEVFPQGPAAASQQRLPPQHLERGWNGIRDDLNRLGVFDLKQDGRIDMPDLYRVGFGLGRKGGVKPKT
;
A
#
# COMPACT_ATOMS: atom_id res chain seq x y z
N LYS A 1 19.05 9.28 -15.60
CA LYS A 1 19.96 8.81 -16.70
C LYS A 1 19.22 8.05 -17.79
N VAL A 2 18.16 7.29 -17.51
CA VAL A 2 17.29 6.71 -18.56
C VAL A 2 16.47 7.81 -19.25
N LEU A 3 16.07 8.85 -18.52
CA LEU A 3 15.48 10.06 -19.11
C LEU A 3 16.51 10.86 -19.93
N GLY A 4 17.82 10.71 -19.68
CA GLY A 4 18.90 11.32 -20.44
C GLY A 4 19.37 10.48 -21.66
N THR A 5 18.99 9.22 -21.73
CA THR A 5 19.23 8.32 -22.88
C THR A 5 17.98 8.10 -23.76
N LEU A 6 16.80 8.32 -23.23
CA LEU A 6 15.66 8.69 -24.09
C LEU A 6 16.03 10.06 -24.68
N PRO A 7 16.00 10.26 -25.99
CA PRO A 7 16.30 11.55 -26.57
C PRO A 7 15.28 12.55 -26.02
N ILE A 8 15.64 13.22 -24.91
CA ILE A 8 14.99 14.44 -24.46
C ILE A 8 15.44 15.49 -25.46
N LEU A 9 14.94 15.32 -26.62
CA LEU A 9 15.02 16.27 -27.68
C LEU A 9 14.16 17.45 -27.25
N SER A 10 14.84 18.57 -27.11
CA SER A 10 14.32 19.92 -27.35
C SER A 10 12.78 19.95 -27.43
N VAL A 11 12.09 20.37 -26.37
CA VAL A 11 10.67 20.82 -26.37
C VAL A 11 9.63 19.85 -26.97
N ALA A 12 10.00 18.68 -27.45
CA ALA A 12 9.04 17.67 -27.87
C ALA A 12 8.42 17.03 -26.61
N VAL A 13 7.13 17.24 -26.42
CA VAL A 13 6.35 16.52 -25.43
C VAL A 13 6.55 15.03 -25.67
N TRP A 14 7.18 14.33 -24.70
CA TRP A 14 7.37 12.89 -24.80
C TRP A 14 5.97 12.23 -24.88
N GLN A 15 5.71 11.53 -25.97
CA GLN A 15 4.44 10.84 -26.19
C GLN A 15 4.63 9.36 -25.83
N LEU A 16 3.76 8.88 -24.96
CA LEU A 16 3.70 7.47 -24.63
C LEU A 16 3.31 6.68 -25.90
N PRO A 17 4.07 5.65 -26.29
CA PRO A 17 3.69 4.80 -27.42
C PRO A 17 2.29 4.20 -27.21
N GLU A 18 1.45 4.19 -28.26
CA GLU A 18 0.08 3.70 -28.17
C GLU A 18 0.01 2.23 -27.65
N ALA A 19 0.97 1.40 -28.01
CA ALA A 19 1.08 0.03 -27.52
C ALA A 19 1.11 -0.03 -25.99
N VAL A 20 1.82 0.87 -25.31
CA VAL A 20 1.94 0.88 -23.85
C VAL A 20 0.60 1.18 -23.16
N LYS A 21 -0.32 1.85 -23.85
CA LYS A 21 -1.63 2.18 -23.27
C LYS A 21 -2.54 0.94 -23.08
N ARG A 22 -2.34 -0.12 -23.87
CA ARG A 22 -3.27 -1.25 -23.93
C ARG A 22 -2.60 -2.63 -23.91
N ASP A 23 -1.31 -2.70 -24.19
CA ASP A 23 -0.56 -3.96 -24.28
C ASP A 23 0.25 -4.22 -23.01
N THR A 24 -0.09 -5.27 -22.27
CA THR A 24 0.58 -5.62 -21.01
C THR A 24 2.06 -5.97 -21.20
N PRO A 25 2.51 -6.71 -22.22
CA PRO A 25 3.93 -6.89 -22.51
C PRO A 25 4.68 -5.57 -22.70
N ALA A 26 4.11 -4.62 -23.46
CA ALA A 26 4.72 -3.32 -23.69
C ALA A 26 4.81 -2.49 -22.37
N GLN A 27 3.78 -2.55 -21.53
CA GLN A 27 3.79 -1.92 -20.19
C GLN A 27 4.90 -2.49 -19.30
N ARG A 28 5.05 -3.81 -19.28
CA ARG A 28 6.11 -4.48 -18.52
C ARG A 28 7.49 -4.10 -19.02
N ALA A 29 7.70 -4.11 -20.33
CA ALA A 29 8.97 -3.72 -20.93
C ALA A 29 9.34 -2.27 -20.61
N LEU A 30 8.37 -1.34 -20.69
CA LEU A 30 8.60 0.05 -20.29
C LEU A 30 8.98 0.15 -18.80
N PHE A 31 8.24 -0.54 -17.93
CA PHE A 31 8.52 -0.49 -16.49
C PHE A 31 9.86 -1.13 -16.14
N GLU A 32 10.26 -2.20 -16.84
CA GLU A 32 11.58 -2.82 -16.69
C GLU A 32 12.70 -1.87 -17.14
N ALA A 33 12.50 -1.12 -18.21
CA ALA A 33 13.44 -0.09 -18.64
C ALA A 33 13.60 1.04 -17.59
N LEU A 34 12.53 1.34 -16.83
CA LEU A 34 12.56 2.37 -15.78
C LEU A 34 13.13 1.87 -14.44
N ALA A 35 12.88 0.61 -14.07
CA ALA A 35 13.11 0.09 -12.73
C ALA A 35 14.07 -1.11 -12.66
N GLY A 36 14.52 -1.59 -13.82
CA GLY A 36 15.29 -2.83 -13.93
C GLY A 36 14.44 -4.09 -13.78
N PRO A 37 15.04 -5.27 -13.97
CA PRO A 37 14.31 -6.53 -14.01
C PRO A 37 13.85 -7.06 -12.65
N TRP A 38 14.48 -6.62 -11.53
CA TRP A 38 14.25 -7.21 -10.22
C TRP A 38 14.19 -6.17 -9.09
N MET A 39 13.36 -6.45 -8.07
CA MET A 39 13.31 -5.68 -6.80
C MET A 39 14.54 -5.92 -5.90
N GLY A 40 15.72 -5.92 -6.46
CA GLY A 40 16.99 -6.16 -5.79
C GLY A 40 18.00 -6.85 -6.71
N ARG A 41 18.85 -7.72 -6.14
CA ARG A 41 19.99 -8.29 -6.89
C ARG A 41 19.61 -9.43 -7.84
N ASP A 42 18.47 -10.10 -7.63
CA ASP A 42 18.11 -11.31 -8.39
C ASP A 42 16.58 -11.53 -8.47
N LYS A 43 16.18 -12.48 -9.31
CA LYS A 43 14.78 -12.84 -9.59
C LYS A 43 13.93 -13.22 -8.37
N ARG A 44 14.54 -13.69 -7.28
CA ARG A 44 13.81 -14.09 -6.05
C ARG A 44 13.18 -12.90 -5.33
N ARG A 45 13.59 -11.69 -5.68
CA ARG A 45 13.05 -10.45 -5.08
C ARG A 45 11.81 -9.92 -5.78
N GLY A 46 11.43 -10.51 -6.90
CA GLY A 46 10.25 -10.15 -7.68
C GLY A 46 10.54 -9.13 -8.77
N VAL A 47 9.61 -9.03 -9.71
CA VAL A 47 9.64 -8.07 -10.84
C VAL A 47 9.02 -6.75 -10.38
N PRO A 48 9.69 -5.60 -10.55
CA PRO A 48 9.22 -4.31 -10.02
C PRO A 48 7.78 -3.95 -10.39
N TYR A 49 7.38 -4.18 -11.65
CA TYR A 49 6.01 -3.90 -12.11
C TYR A 49 4.95 -4.67 -11.31
N VAL A 50 5.08 -5.99 -11.24
CA VAL A 50 4.14 -6.86 -10.52
C VAL A 50 4.21 -6.61 -9.02
N TRP A 51 5.44 -6.46 -8.50
CA TRP A 51 5.69 -6.22 -7.09
C TRP A 51 5.00 -4.94 -6.62
N SER A 52 5.15 -3.83 -7.34
CA SER A 52 4.57 -2.53 -6.98
C SER A 52 3.04 -2.59 -6.97
N VAL A 53 2.43 -3.18 -8.00
CA VAL A 53 0.97 -3.32 -8.09
C VAL A 53 0.43 -4.19 -6.94
N SER A 54 1.07 -5.33 -6.65
CA SER A 54 0.64 -6.26 -5.60
C SER A 54 0.71 -5.63 -4.19
N HIS A 55 1.73 -4.80 -3.92
CA HIS A 55 1.89 -4.14 -2.62
C HIS A 55 1.03 -2.88 -2.46
N LEU A 56 0.40 -2.42 -3.53
CA LEU A 56 -0.58 -1.33 -3.52
C LEU A 56 -2.03 -1.82 -3.62
N ALA A 57 -2.24 -3.13 -3.71
CA ALA A 57 -3.58 -3.71 -3.71
C ALA A 57 -4.23 -3.59 -2.32
N ASP A 58 -5.54 -3.32 -2.30
CA ASP A 58 -6.38 -3.40 -1.11
C ASP A 58 -6.78 -4.86 -0.79
N GLY A 59 -7.55 -5.08 0.29
CA GLY A 59 -8.02 -6.40 0.71
C GLY A 59 -8.98 -7.08 -0.29
N ARG A 60 -9.42 -6.37 -1.32
CA ARG A 60 -10.21 -6.90 -2.44
C ARG A 60 -9.36 -7.15 -3.68
N GLY A 61 -8.04 -7.00 -3.57
CA GLY A 61 -7.09 -7.17 -4.67
C GLY A 61 -7.10 -6.03 -5.69
N GLN A 62 -7.68 -4.86 -5.37
CA GLN A 62 -7.77 -3.73 -6.28
C GLN A 62 -6.66 -2.71 -6.01
N THR A 63 -6.00 -2.26 -7.08
CA THR A 63 -4.97 -1.22 -7.00
C THR A 63 -5.49 0.08 -7.60
N SER A 64 -5.52 1.14 -6.79
CA SER A 64 -5.89 2.47 -7.24
C SER A 64 -4.80 3.08 -8.12
N PRO A 65 -5.12 3.60 -9.33
CA PRO A 65 -4.17 4.36 -10.14
C PRO A 65 -3.53 5.53 -9.39
N ARG A 66 -4.27 6.22 -8.54
CA ARG A 66 -3.76 7.32 -7.70
C ARG A 66 -2.66 6.83 -6.75
N SER A 67 -2.88 5.72 -6.04
CA SER A 67 -1.89 5.15 -5.13
C SER A 67 -0.63 4.71 -5.89
N PHE A 68 -0.81 4.11 -7.07
CA PHE A 68 0.31 3.72 -7.93
C PHE A 68 1.13 4.94 -8.37
N LEU A 69 0.48 5.97 -8.91
CA LEU A 69 1.17 7.19 -9.36
C LEU A 69 1.87 7.91 -8.21
N ALA A 70 1.25 8.00 -7.03
CA ALA A 70 1.88 8.59 -5.85
C ALA A 70 3.13 7.81 -5.42
N ALA A 71 3.08 6.46 -5.45
CA ALA A 71 4.22 5.61 -5.13
C ALA A 71 5.37 5.79 -6.13
N ILE A 72 5.09 5.77 -7.44
CA ILE A 72 6.12 5.88 -8.47
C ILE A 72 6.71 7.28 -8.52
N ARG A 73 5.90 8.33 -8.36
CA ARG A 73 6.40 9.70 -8.27
C ARG A 73 7.40 9.84 -7.12
N HIS A 74 7.01 9.42 -5.92
CA HIS A 74 7.90 9.49 -4.77
C HIS A 74 9.16 8.62 -4.94
N ALA A 75 9.02 7.44 -5.57
CA ALA A 75 10.16 6.59 -5.88
C ALA A 75 11.13 7.26 -6.86
N ALA A 76 10.64 8.02 -7.83
CA ALA A 76 11.47 8.75 -8.78
C ALA A 76 12.24 9.90 -8.10
N GLU A 77 11.54 10.70 -7.28
CA GLU A 77 12.13 11.78 -6.49
C GLU A 77 13.22 11.21 -5.55
N ASP A 78 12.92 10.17 -4.78
CA ASP A 78 13.85 9.53 -3.86
C ASP A 78 15.04 8.82 -4.59
N SER A 79 14.82 8.29 -5.80
CA SER A 79 15.90 7.71 -6.60
C SER A 79 16.87 8.78 -7.09
N GLN A 80 16.35 9.91 -7.53
CA GLN A 80 17.17 11.03 -7.97
C GLN A 80 18.05 11.57 -6.83
N ASP A 81 17.47 11.68 -5.63
CA ASP A 81 18.18 12.25 -4.48
C ASP A 81 19.23 11.28 -3.90
N ARG A 82 18.88 9.99 -3.78
CA ARG A 82 19.70 9.02 -3.04
C ARG A 82 20.58 8.12 -3.91
N TYR A 83 20.19 7.95 -5.16
CA TYR A 83 20.85 7.03 -6.10
C TYR A 83 21.08 7.69 -7.46
N PRO A 84 21.68 8.89 -7.51
CA PRO A 84 21.82 9.67 -8.77
C PRO A 84 22.63 8.92 -9.83
N ASP A 85 23.53 8.02 -9.43
CA ASP A 85 24.37 7.22 -10.32
C ASP A 85 23.81 5.85 -10.66
N HIS A 86 22.57 5.55 -10.22
CA HIS A 86 21.95 4.27 -10.56
C HIS A 86 21.67 4.15 -12.07
N ALA A 87 21.87 2.95 -12.61
CA ALA A 87 21.77 2.72 -14.05
C ALA A 87 20.38 2.96 -14.65
N VAL A 88 19.32 2.79 -13.83
CA VAL A 88 17.92 3.01 -14.23
C VAL A 88 17.28 4.08 -13.36
N ALA A 89 16.16 4.65 -13.82
CA ALA A 89 15.50 5.80 -13.18
C ALA A 89 14.97 5.51 -11.78
N LEU A 90 14.51 4.30 -11.52
CA LEU A 90 13.90 3.90 -10.25
C LEU A 90 14.76 2.85 -9.54
N HIS A 91 15.37 3.23 -8.44
CA HIS A 91 16.05 2.27 -7.58
C HIS A 91 15.04 1.44 -6.77
N TYR A 92 15.26 0.13 -6.62
CA TYR A 92 14.32 -0.76 -5.95
C TYR A 92 14.03 -0.38 -4.48
N GLU A 93 15.00 0.17 -3.73
CA GLU A 93 14.75 0.68 -2.38
C GLU A 93 13.86 1.94 -2.41
N SER A 94 13.99 2.78 -3.42
CA SER A 94 13.13 3.95 -3.61
C SER A 94 11.70 3.53 -3.95
N ILE A 95 11.51 2.46 -4.72
CA ILE A 95 10.18 1.88 -4.95
C ILE A 95 9.53 1.45 -3.62
N LYS A 96 10.26 0.80 -2.72
CA LYS A 96 9.75 0.45 -1.39
C LYS A 96 9.34 1.68 -0.57
N ARG A 97 10.14 2.75 -0.60
CA ARG A 97 9.79 4.03 0.05
C ARG A 97 8.59 4.69 -0.61
N GLY A 98 8.45 4.56 -1.92
CA GLY A 98 7.25 4.98 -2.64
C GLY A 98 5.99 4.29 -2.16
N ILE A 99 6.03 2.96 -1.94
CA ILE A 99 4.92 2.21 -1.35
C ILE A 99 4.61 2.70 0.08
N GLN A 100 5.64 2.94 0.91
CA GLN A 100 5.44 3.51 2.25
C GLN A 100 4.70 4.86 2.18
N ARG A 101 5.11 5.73 1.25
CA ARG A 101 4.46 7.03 1.06
C ARG A 101 3.02 6.91 0.58
N ALA A 102 2.75 6.05 -0.39
CA ALA A 102 1.39 5.78 -0.87
C ALA A 102 0.49 5.22 0.24
N SER A 103 1.03 4.36 1.11
CA SER A 103 0.32 3.84 2.28
C SER A 103 -0.04 4.95 3.28
N GLU A 104 0.88 5.88 3.58
CA GLU A 104 0.60 7.04 4.44
C GLU A 104 -0.56 7.90 3.88
N ILE A 105 -0.51 8.18 2.57
CA ILE A 105 -1.56 8.94 1.88
C ILE A 105 -2.90 8.19 1.98
N ARG A 106 -2.90 6.89 1.70
CA ARG A 106 -4.12 6.09 1.71
C ARG A 106 -4.76 5.97 3.09
N VAL A 107 -3.93 5.84 4.13
CA VAL A 107 -4.40 5.84 5.53
C VAL A 107 -5.00 7.20 5.90
N ALA A 108 -4.43 8.31 5.43
CA ALA A 108 -5.00 9.63 5.64
C ALA A 108 -6.36 9.78 4.93
N GLU A 109 -6.46 9.38 3.66
CA GLU A 109 -7.71 9.41 2.87
C GLU A 109 -8.83 8.59 3.53
N VAL A 110 -8.54 7.32 3.90
CA VAL A 110 -9.57 6.47 4.53
C VAL A 110 -10.00 7.01 5.90
N ALA A 111 -9.08 7.66 6.62
CA ALA A 111 -9.39 8.25 7.92
C ALA A 111 -10.17 9.57 7.82
N GLU A 112 -10.08 10.26 6.70
CA GLU A 112 -10.91 11.43 6.41
C GLU A 112 -12.37 11.04 6.14
N ASP A 113 -12.58 9.97 5.36
CA ASP A 113 -13.92 9.46 5.06
C ASP A 113 -14.52 8.69 6.24
N TYR A 114 -13.71 7.83 6.89
CA TYR A 114 -14.10 6.93 7.97
C TYR A 114 -13.19 7.13 9.20
N PRO A 115 -13.38 8.17 10.01
CA PRO A 115 -12.49 8.47 11.16
C PRO A 115 -12.38 7.32 12.17
N TRP A 116 -13.43 6.49 12.30
CA TRP A 116 -13.43 5.31 13.15
C TRP A 116 -12.39 4.25 12.73
N VAL A 117 -12.05 4.18 11.44
CA VAL A 117 -10.98 3.28 10.95
C VAL A 117 -9.66 3.64 11.61
N ARG A 118 -9.31 4.93 11.63
CA ARG A 118 -8.11 5.40 12.33
C ARG A 118 -8.22 5.16 13.83
N LEU A 119 -9.37 5.48 14.43
CA LEU A 119 -9.61 5.31 15.87
C LEU A 119 -9.22 3.91 16.35
N PHE A 120 -9.63 2.87 15.63
CA PHE A 120 -9.39 1.48 16.02
C PHE A 120 -8.03 0.97 15.55
N LEU A 121 -7.60 1.27 14.32
CA LEU A 121 -6.40 0.66 13.74
C LEU A 121 -5.10 1.25 14.28
N GLN A 122 -5.06 2.53 14.66
CA GLN A 122 -3.87 3.10 15.30
C GLN A 122 -3.50 2.41 16.64
N LYS A 123 -4.47 1.72 17.28
CA LYS A 123 -4.23 0.95 18.51
C LYS A 123 -3.56 -0.40 18.25
N LEU A 124 -3.50 -0.81 16.98
CA LEU A 124 -2.81 -2.02 16.54
C LEU A 124 -1.37 -1.77 16.07
N HIS A 125 -0.85 -0.56 16.26
CA HIS A 125 0.56 -0.25 15.95
C HIS A 125 1.50 -1.27 16.60
N GLY A 126 2.45 -1.79 15.83
CA GLY A 126 3.39 -2.83 16.28
C GLY A 126 2.84 -4.27 16.24
N PHE A 127 1.57 -4.48 15.97
CA PHE A 127 1.04 -5.83 15.74
C PHE A 127 1.63 -6.45 14.49
N ASN A 128 1.78 -7.77 14.50
CA ASN A 128 2.15 -8.53 13.32
C ASN A 128 0.92 -9.21 12.71
N VAL A 129 0.75 -9.08 11.41
CA VAL A 129 -0.29 -9.76 10.61
C VAL A 129 0.39 -10.72 9.60
N PRO A 130 -0.32 -11.80 9.17
CA PRO A 130 -1.64 -12.21 9.60
C PRO A 130 -1.67 -12.71 11.05
N CYS A 131 -2.78 -12.46 11.76
CA CYS A 131 -2.97 -12.94 13.14
C CYS A 131 -4.43 -13.36 13.39
N GLU A 132 -4.65 -14.12 14.46
CA GLU A 132 -5.98 -14.49 14.92
C GLU A 132 -6.76 -13.24 15.34
N PHE A 133 -8.08 -13.21 15.05
CA PHE A 133 -8.93 -12.06 15.38
C PHE A 133 -9.00 -11.81 16.88
N GLU A 134 -8.93 -12.86 17.68
CA GLU A 134 -8.93 -12.80 19.16
C GLU A 134 -7.81 -11.94 19.72
N ARG A 135 -6.66 -11.88 19.05
CA ARG A 135 -5.55 -10.98 19.45
C ARG A 135 -5.90 -9.52 19.25
N ILE A 136 -6.57 -9.21 18.15
CA ILE A 136 -7.05 -7.85 17.85
C ILE A 136 -8.15 -7.47 18.83
N LEU A 137 -9.11 -8.37 19.05
CA LEU A 137 -10.22 -8.20 19.95
C LEU A 137 -9.75 -7.92 21.38
N LYS A 138 -8.84 -8.73 21.90
CA LYS A 138 -8.23 -8.51 23.23
C LYS A 138 -7.63 -7.10 23.33
N LYS A 139 -6.90 -6.66 22.30
CA LYS A 139 -6.31 -5.32 22.31
C LYS A 139 -7.35 -4.22 22.26
N TRP A 140 -8.41 -4.39 21.48
CA TRP A 140 -9.50 -3.42 21.42
C TRP A 140 -10.30 -3.38 22.71
N ASP A 141 -10.60 -4.51 23.35
CA ASP A 141 -11.30 -4.56 24.63
C ASP A 141 -10.50 -3.90 25.76
N GLU A 142 -9.15 -4.06 25.76
CA GLU A 142 -8.27 -3.37 26.71
C GLU A 142 -8.34 -1.84 26.56
N VAL A 143 -8.46 -1.32 25.33
CA VAL A 143 -8.43 0.13 25.05
C VAL A 143 -9.83 0.74 25.07
N PHE A 144 -10.84 -0.03 24.70
CA PHE A 144 -12.24 0.38 24.59
C PHE A 144 -13.16 -0.55 25.42
N PRO A 145 -13.15 -0.42 26.76
CA PRO A 145 -13.91 -1.33 27.64
C PRO A 145 -15.43 -1.34 27.38
N GLN A 146 -15.96 -0.28 26.76
CA GLN A 146 -17.38 -0.18 26.37
C GLN A 146 -17.64 -0.64 24.93
N GLY A 147 -16.69 -1.34 24.32
CA GLY A 147 -16.78 -1.80 22.95
C GLY A 147 -16.65 -0.66 21.93
N PRO A 148 -17.12 -0.89 20.67
CA PRO A 148 -16.92 0.06 19.59
C PRO A 148 -17.89 1.26 19.59
N ALA A 149 -18.64 1.50 20.68
CA ALA A 149 -19.65 2.57 20.77
C ALA A 149 -19.10 3.97 20.44
N ALA A 150 -17.82 4.23 20.72
CA ALA A 150 -17.15 5.49 20.38
C ALA A 150 -17.18 5.84 18.86
N ALA A 151 -17.40 4.84 18.00
CA ALA A 151 -17.52 5.04 16.56
C ALA A 151 -18.90 5.53 16.11
N SER A 152 -19.93 5.45 16.94
CA SER A 152 -21.33 5.82 16.59
C SER A 152 -21.50 7.29 16.24
N GLN A 153 -20.68 8.16 16.83
CA GLN A 153 -20.75 9.61 16.62
C GLN A 153 -19.75 10.11 15.55
N GLN A 154 -19.03 9.20 14.90
CA GLN A 154 -18.08 9.55 13.86
C GLN A 154 -18.79 9.82 12.52
N ARG A 155 -18.14 10.61 11.64
CA ARG A 155 -18.58 10.74 10.26
C ARG A 155 -18.59 9.35 9.60
N LEU A 156 -19.62 9.04 8.84
CA LEU A 156 -19.81 7.73 8.20
C LEU A 156 -19.53 6.56 9.20
N PRO A 157 -20.35 6.39 10.23
CA PRO A 157 -20.13 5.37 11.26
C PRO A 157 -20.12 3.96 10.66
N PRO A 158 -19.57 2.96 11.38
CA PRO A 158 -19.62 1.57 10.95
C PRO A 158 -21.07 1.13 10.68
N GLN A 159 -21.28 0.35 9.62
CA GLN A 159 -22.62 -0.08 9.21
C GLN A 159 -23.21 -1.18 10.10
N HIS A 160 -22.34 -1.97 10.74
CA HIS A 160 -22.73 -3.12 11.57
C HIS A 160 -22.28 -2.96 13.02
N LEU A 161 -22.35 -1.73 13.54
CA LEU A 161 -21.92 -1.39 14.90
C LEU A 161 -22.68 -2.21 15.97
N GLU A 162 -23.95 -2.57 15.72
CA GLU A 162 -24.79 -3.38 16.60
C GLU A 162 -24.25 -4.79 16.84
N ARG A 163 -23.37 -5.28 15.95
CA ARG A 163 -22.68 -6.57 16.08
C ARG A 163 -21.35 -6.49 16.85
N GLY A 164 -21.09 -5.33 17.49
CA GLY A 164 -19.87 -5.10 18.24
C GLY A 164 -18.61 -5.22 17.39
N TRP A 165 -17.54 -5.77 17.95
CA TRP A 165 -16.25 -5.92 17.24
C TRP A 165 -16.31 -6.81 16.01
N ASN A 166 -17.22 -7.79 15.96
CA ASN A 166 -17.43 -8.58 14.74
C ASN A 166 -17.97 -7.72 13.59
N GLY A 167 -18.86 -6.78 13.88
CA GLY A 167 -19.34 -5.82 12.91
C GLY A 167 -18.23 -4.91 12.40
N ILE A 168 -17.36 -4.41 13.29
CA ILE A 168 -16.19 -3.61 12.92
C ILE A 168 -15.23 -4.40 12.02
N ARG A 169 -14.93 -5.66 12.35
CA ARG A 169 -14.13 -6.56 11.51
C ARG A 169 -14.71 -6.69 10.09
N ASP A 170 -16.01 -6.94 10.02
CA ASP A 170 -16.71 -7.16 8.76
C ASP A 170 -16.74 -5.87 7.92
N ASP A 171 -16.94 -4.71 8.54
CA ASP A 171 -16.89 -3.42 7.87
C ASP A 171 -15.48 -3.08 7.38
N LEU A 172 -14.41 -3.35 8.15
CA LEU A 172 -13.03 -3.19 7.73
C LEU A 172 -12.68 -4.09 6.53
N ASN A 173 -13.21 -5.33 6.52
CA ASN A 173 -13.05 -6.24 5.39
C ASN A 173 -13.79 -5.71 4.13
N ARG A 174 -15.00 -5.20 4.29
CA ARG A 174 -15.78 -4.58 3.18
C ARG A 174 -15.11 -3.34 2.60
N LEU A 175 -14.42 -2.56 3.43
CA LEU A 175 -13.62 -1.42 2.98
C LEU A 175 -12.29 -1.85 2.31
N GLY A 176 -11.96 -3.13 2.33
CA GLY A 176 -10.69 -3.64 1.82
C GLY A 176 -9.48 -3.30 2.69
N VAL A 177 -9.72 -2.86 3.93
CA VAL A 177 -8.67 -2.55 4.93
C VAL A 177 -8.17 -3.83 5.60
N PHE A 178 -9.08 -4.74 5.93
CA PHE A 178 -8.75 -6.11 6.32
C PHE A 178 -8.87 -7.07 5.14
N ASP A 179 -8.15 -8.18 5.23
CA ASP A 179 -8.22 -9.32 4.33
C ASP A 179 -8.40 -10.57 5.22
N LEU A 180 -9.63 -11.13 5.21
CA LEU A 180 -9.96 -12.34 5.96
C LEU A 180 -9.42 -13.55 5.19
N LYS A 181 -8.45 -14.23 5.79
CA LYS A 181 -7.90 -15.46 5.22
C LYS A 181 -8.84 -16.65 5.40
N GLN A 182 -8.70 -17.65 4.55
CA GLN A 182 -9.51 -18.89 4.61
C GLN A 182 -9.37 -19.63 5.93
N ASP A 183 -8.25 -19.50 6.62
CA ASP A 183 -7.99 -20.07 7.94
C ASP A 183 -8.55 -19.24 9.10
N GLY A 184 -9.31 -18.17 8.81
CA GLY A 184 -9.92 -17.29 9.79
C GLY A 184 -9.02 -16.16 10.30
N ARG A 185 -7.74 -16.15 9.97
CA ARG A 185 -6.83 -15.07 10.38
C ARG A 185 -7.13 -13.76 9.66
N ILE A 186 -6.84 -12.68 10.35
CA ILE A 186 -6.90 -11.33 9.79
C ILE A 186 -5.54 -10.96 9.23
N ASP A 187 -5.52 -10.62 7.96
CA ASP A 187 -4.39 -9.95 7.33
C ASP A 187 -4.76 -8.50 7.00
N MET A 188 -3.75 -7.68 6.74
CA MET A 188 -3.92 -6.30 6.31
C MET A 188 -3.00 -6.06 5.11
N PRO A 189 -3.53 -5.62 3.96
CA PRO A 189 -2.73 -5.27 2.80
C PRO A 189 -1.65 -4.24 3.12
N ASP A 190 -0.50 -4.32 2.45
CA ASP A 190 0.63 -3.40 2.67
C ASP A 190 0.23 -1.94 2.50
N LEU A 191 -0.74 -1.67 1.62
CA LEU A 191 -1.32 -0.34 1.39
C LEU A 191 -1.89 0.31 2.67
N TYR A 192 -2.36 -0.47 3.64
CA TYR A 192 -2.87 0.02 4.94
C TYR A 192 -1.94 -0.34 6.08
N ARG A 193 -1.42 -1.56 6.07
CA ARG A 193 -0.58 -2.11 7.13
C ARG A 193 0.63 -1.22 7.44
N VAL A 194 1.31 -0.78 6.40
CA VAL A 194 2.53 0.04 6.51
C VAL A 194 2.22 1.38 7.15
N GLY A 195 1.17 2.06 6.71
CA GLY A 195 0.76 3.37 7.23
C GLY A 195 0.20 3.33 8.65
N PHE A 196 -0.41 2.22 9.07
CA PHE A 196 -0.82 1.99 10.47
C PHE A 196 0.30 1.41 11.35
N GLY A 197 1.48 1.15 10.79
CA GLY A 197 2.64 0.68 11.55
C GLY A 197 2.58 -0.78 12.00
N LEU A 198 1.84 -1.65 11.26
CA LEU A 198 1.80 -3.08 11.57
C LEU A 198 2.94 -3.82 10.87
N GLY A 199 3.51 -4.82 11.56
CA GLY A 199 4.56 -5.70 11.04
C GLY A 199 4.01 -6.86 10.20
N ARG A 200 4.90 -7.46 9.40
CA ARG A 200 4.69 -8.73 8.69
C ARG A 200 6.02 -9.41 8.46
N LYS A 201 6.02 -10.75 8.44
CA LYS A 201 7.20 -11.50 7.98
C LYS A 201 7.33 -11.32 6.46
N GLY A 202 8.33 -10.57 6.02
CA GLY A 202 8.49 -10.17 4.61
C GLY A 202 7.72 -8.88 4.26
N GLY A 203 7.66 -8.53 2.96
CA GLY A 203 6.95 -7.35 2.47
C GLY A 203 7.64 -6.01 2.79
N VAL A 204 6.91 -4.91 2.58
CA VAL A 204 7.37 -3.56 2.90
C VAL A 204 7.33 -3.34 4.41
N LYS A 205 8.40 -2.81 4.98
CA LYS A 205 8.43 -2.48 6.42
C LYS A 205 7.75 -1.13 6.66
N PRO A 206 7.05 -0.95 7.81
CA PRO A 206 6.64 0.37 8.26
C PRO A 206 7.86 1.28 8.44
N LYS A 207 7.64 2.60 8.37
CA LYS A 207 8.67 3.55 8.82
C LYS A 207 8.81 3.43 10.34
N THR A 208 10.03 3.33 10.80
CA THR A 208 10.38 3.45 12.23
C THR A 208 10.47 4.89 12.64
#